data_7c7bae13a1e79d48d0dc6939697b7cd8
#
_entry.id   7c7bae13a1e79d48d0dc6939697b7cd8
#
_cell.length_a   1.000
_cell.length_b   1.000
_cell.length_c   1.000
_cell.angle_alpha   90.00
_cell.angle_beta   90.00
_cell.angle_gamma   90.00
#
_symmetry.space_group_name_H-M   'P 1'
#
loop_
_entity.id
_entity.type
_entity.pdbx_description
1 polymer ?
#
loop_
_entity_poly.entity_id
_entity_poly.type
_entity_poly.pdbx_seq_one_letter_code
_entity_poly.pdbx_strand_id
1 'polypeptide(L)'
;MNLVVLWCWMACASSCVHQPVNLEHERHMVKWLSQWISFGEGLTSGGTPPGEPAFAFLAGEGYRTIVSVDGARPDLESAHRHGLSYVHLPMSYDGVDPSVALGLFRVMQQSDSPVFIHCHQGHHRGPTAAAIASMAKGLCSQEEALSRMELAGTSPAYSGLWRSVRSYQLPEKETPMPILREAVAGNLLIEAMVTLDRVCEWLDERASFSDGAGFQSHEAACMERFVLIREGFMEAAREPDVVLPSSQADWEERFHRAQDAVEEILQSMRDRKWEVALSGYKELKRQCSQCHQKYRDE
;
A
#
# COMPACT_ATOMS: atom_id res chain seq x y z
N MET A 1 40.19 21.94 -59.62
CA MET A 1 38.86 21.31 -59.72
C MET A 1 38.66 20.55 -58.39
N ASN A 2 38.17 21.27 -57.35
CA ASN A 2 37.99 20.70 -55.99
C ASN A 2 36.54 20.28 -55.79
N LEU A 3 36.30 19.00 -55.63
CA LEU A 3 34.99 18.47 -55.20
C LEU A 3 34.92 18.54 -53.65
N VAL A 4 34.00 19.38 -53.17
CA VAL A 4 33.61 19.46 -51.76
C VAL A 4 32.49 18.40 -51.55
N VAL A 5 32.76 17.36 -50.75
CA VAL A 5 31.77 16.39 -50.36
C VAL A 5 31.06 16.93 -49.10
N LEU A 6 29.80 17.38 -49.24
CA LEU A 6 28.93 17.69 -48.11
C LEU A 6 28.42 16.42 -47.46
N TRP A 7 28.83 16.16 -46.21
CA TRP A 7 28.21 15.16 -45.36
C TRP A 7 26.96 15.74 -44.73
N CYS A 8 25.83 15.22 -45.19
CA CYS A 8 24.52 15.53 -44.60
C CYS A 8 24.33 14.66 -43.34
N TRP A 9 24.43 15.29 -42.16
CA TRP A 9 24.05 14.70 -40.91
C TRP A 9 22.52 14.65 -40.84
N MET A 10 21.89 13.51 -41.16
CA MET A 10 20.51 13.25 -40.80
C MET A 10 20.47 12.90 -39.31
N ALA A 11 20.09 13.88 -38.49
CA ALA A 11 19.68 13.65 -37.14
C ALA A 11 18.35 12.85 -37.15
N CYS A 12 18.42 11.54 -36.90
CA CYS A 12 17.25 10.70 -36.62
C CYS A 12 16.71 11.12 -35.26
N ALA A 13 15.83 12.10 -35.23
CA ALA A 13 14.98 12.35 -34.09
C ALA A 13 13.97 11.19 -34.02
N SER A 14 14.32 10.12 -33.30
CA SER A 14 13.34 9.12 -32.87
C SER A 14 12.35 9.81 -31.94
N SER A 15 11.27 10.30 -32.53
CA SER A 15 10.07 10.67 -31.77
C SER A 15 9.58 9.39 -31.10
N CYS A 16 9.83 9.24 -29.82
CA CYS A 16 9.04 8.33 -28.99
C CYS A 16 7.59 8.81 -29.08
N VAL A 17 6.86 8.27 -30.04
CA VAL A 17 5.41 8.38 -30.08
C VAL A 17 4.93 7.54 -28.89
N HIS A 18 4.63 8.20 -27.79
CA HIS A 18 3.89 7.60 -26.68
C HIS A 18 2.54 7.14 -27.24
N GLN A 19 2.42 5.86 -27.49
CA GLN A 19 1.10 5.31 -27.79
C GLN A 19 0.27 5.46 -26.52
N PRO A 20 -0.97 5.98 -26.62
CA PRO A 20 -1.85 6.04 -25.46
C PRO A 20 -2.03 4.64 -24.94
N VAL A 21 -1.67 4.47 -23.66
CA VAL A 21 -1.80 3.19 -22.94
C VAL A 21 -3.28 2.78 -23.01
N ASN A 22 -3.55 1.64 -23.62
CA ASN A 22 -4.89 1.07 -23.62
C ASN A 22 -5.15 0.45 -22.23
N LEU A 23 -5.63 1.28 -21.30
CA LEU A 23 -5.86 0.94 -19.89
C LEU A 23 -6.81 -0.25 -19.68
N GLU A 24 -7.68 -0.53 -20.64
CA GLU A 24 -8.58 -1.71 -20.58
C GLU A 24 -7.84 -3.03 -20.84
N HIS A 25 -6.74 -3.00 -21.58
CA HIS A 25 -5.97 -4.20 -21.92
C HIS A 25 -5.00 -4.62 -20.78
N GLU A 26 -4.73 -3.75 -19.83
CA GLU A 26 -3.78 -3.99 -18.73
C GLU A 26 -4.42 -4.65 -17.49
N ARG A 27 -5.73 -4.81 -17.44
CA ARG A 27 -6.41 -5.59 -16.40
C ARG A 27 -6.40 -7.07 -16.73
N HIS A 28 -5.23 -7.69 -16.68
CA HIS A 28 -5.17 -9.15 -16.74
C HIS A 28 -5.53 -9.74 -15.38
N MET A 29 -6.71 -10.36 -15.30
CA MET A 29 -7.01 -11.28 -14.20
C MET A 29 -6.18 -12.54 -14.41
N VAL A 30 -5.00 -12.55 -13.81
CA VAL A 30 -4.20 -13.78 -13.78
C VAL A 30 -4.87 -14.75 -12.79
N LYS A 31 -5.07 -15.99 -13.21
CA LYS A 31 -5.79 -17.02 -12.43
C LYS A 31 -5.31 -17.17 -10.98
N TRP A 32 -4.07 -16.78 -10.70
CA TRP A 32 -3.39 -17.02 -9.43
C TRP A 32 -3.10 -15.76 -8.63
N LEU A 33 -3.41 -14.57 -9.14
CA LEU A 33 -3.11 -13.31 -8.47
C LEU A 33 -4.34 -12.40 -8.50
N SER A 34 -4.70 -11.87 -7.35
CA SER A 34 -5.68 -10.78 -7.28
C SER A 34 -5.02 -9.49 -7.76
N GLN A 35 -5.57 -8.84 -8.74
CA GLN A 35 -5.01 -7.67 -9.41
C GLN A 35 -3.67 -7.97 -10.13
N TRP A 36 -3.56 -7.39 -11.30
CA TRP A 36 -2.35 -7.45 -12.11
C TRP A 36 -2.30 -6.17 -12.95
N ILE A 37 -1.53 -5.20 -12.53
CA ILE A 37 -1.46 -3.88 -13.14
C ILE A 37 -0.01 -3.59 -13.51
N SER A 38 0.25 -3.32 -14.79
CA SER A 38 1.58 -2.87 -15.24
C SER A 38 1.81 -1.41 -14.83
N PHE A 39 3.01 -1.13 -14.33
CA PHE A 39 3.48 0.21 -14.02
C PHE A 39 4.65 0.65 -14.93
N GLY A 40 4.84 -0.04 -16.04
CA GLY A 40 5.87 0.18 -17.04
C GLY A 40 6.53 -1.13 -17.42
N GLU A 41 7.48 -1.08 -18.36
CA GLU A 41 8.19 -2.27 -18.82
C GLU A 41 8.92 -2.94 -17.64
N GLY A 42 8.62 -4.21 -17.42
CA GLY A 42 9.25 -5.00 -16.36
C GLY A 42 8.83 -4.64 -14.93
N LEU A 43 7.74 -3.88 -14.74
CA LEU A 43 7.24 -3.54 -13.41
C LEU A 43 5.72 -3.75 -13.32
N THR A 44 5.31 -4.63 -12.41
CA THR A 44 3.91 -4.98 -12.20
C THR A 44 3.54 -4.94 -10.73
N SER A 45 2.32 -4.53 -10.43
CA SER A 45 1.74 -4.60 -9.08
C SER A 45 0.54 -5.54 -9.03
N GLY A 46 0.35 -6.18 -7.87
CA GLY A 46 -0.79 -7.06 -7.61
C GLY A 46 -1.02 -7.36 -6.13
N GLY A 47 -1.84 -8.37 -5.87
CA GLY A 47 -2.04 -8.90 -4.51
C GLY A 47 -0.97 -9.90 -4.11
N THR A 48 -0.98 -10.28 -2.83
CA THR A 48 -0.07 -11.31 -2.28
C THR A 48 -0.19 -12.61 -3.08
N PRO A 49 0.92 -13.21 -3.54
CA PRO A 49 0.91 -14.52 -4.19
C PRO A 49 0.33 -15.60 -3.26
N PRO A 50 -0.80 -16.26 -3.62
CA PRO A 50 -1.45 -17.24 -2.77
C PRO A 50 -0.84 -18.64 -2.90
N GLY A 51 0.45 -18.78 -2.60
CA GLY A 51 1.16 -20.06 -2.57
C GLY A 51 1.83 -20.47 -3.88
N GLU A 52 2.32 -21.69 -3.93
CA GLU A 52 3.19 -22.27 -4.96
C GLU A 52 2.82 -21.97 -6.43
N PRO A 53 1.54 -22.11 -6.86
CA PRO A 53 1.21 -21.86 -8.27
C PRO A 53 1.43 -20.41 -8.70
N ALA A 54 1.28 -19.45 -7.80
CA ALA A 54 1.51 -18.04 -8.08
C ALA A 54 3.01 -17.75 -8.20
N PHE A 55 3.83 -18.32 -7.33
CA PHE A 55 5.29 -18.20 -7.42
C PHE A 55 5.85 -18.86 -8.68
N ALA A 56 5.37 -20.06 -9.02
CA ALA A 56 5.73 -20.74 -10.27
C ALA A 56 5.38 -19.90 -11.51
N PHE A 57 4.19 -19.27 -11.49
CA PHE A 57 3.75 -18.35 -12.55
C PHE A 57 4.70 -17.14 -12.66
N LEU A 58 4.97 -16.43 -11.56
CA LEU A 58 5.88 -15.29 -11.57
C LEU A 58 7.27 -15.65 -12.09
N ALA A 59 7.82 -16.77 -11.64
CA ALA A 59 9.13 -17.25 -12.12
C ALA A 59 9.10 -17.59 -13.61
N GLY A 60 8.00 -18.19 -14.11
CA GLY A 60 7.77 -18.51 -15.52
C GLY A 60 7.68 -17.28 -16.42
N GLU A 61 7.08 -16.18 -15.92
CA GLU A 61 7.01 -14.88 -16.58
C GLU A 61 8.34 -14.08 -16.50
N GLY A 62 9.38 -14.67 -15.93
CA GLY A 62 10.72 -14.07 -15.89
C GLY A 62 10.99 -13.16 -14.69
N TYR A 63 10.05 -13.01 -13.76
CA TYR A 63 10.31 -12.29 -12.53
C TYR A 63 11.41 -12.97 -11.72
N ARG A 64 12.21 -12.18 -11.02
CA ARG A 64 13.25 -12.67 -10.09
C ARG A 64 13.19 -11.95 -8.75
N THR A 65 12.62 -10.75 -8.71
CA THR A 65 12.48 -9.94 -7.52
C THR A 65 11.00 -9.67 -7.23
N ILE A 66 10.59 -10.00 -6.02
CA ILE A 66 9.27 -9.66 -5.47
C ILE A 66 9.47 -8.64 -4.36
N VAL A 67 8.70 -7.56 -4.37
CA VAL A 67 8.67 -6.57 -3.29
C VAL A 67 7.35 -6.69 -2.56
N SER A 68 7.39 -7.02 -1.28
CA SER A 68 6.23 -6.92 -0.41
C SER A 68 6.22 -5.57 0.31
N VAL A 69 5.15 -4.80 0.15
CA VAL A 69 4.87 -3.61 0.94
C VAL A 69 3.72 -3.85 1.94
N ASP A 70 3.33 -5.10 2.09
CA ASP A 70 2.44 -5.54 3.15
C ASP A 70 3.19 -5.60 4.48
N GLY A 71 2.50 -5.44 5.59
CA GLY A 71 3.08 -5.64 6.90
C GLY A 71 3.35 -7.11 7.23
N ALA A 72 2.57 -8.05 6.68
CA ALA A 72 2.73 -9.48 6.91
C ALA A 72 4.05 -10.01 6.35
N ARG A 73 4.65 -10.93 7.11
CA ARG A 73 5.89 -11.59 6.69
C ARG A 73 5.68 -12.34 5.36
N PRO A 74 6.54 -12.11 4.35
CA PRO A 74 6.45 -12.81 3.07
C PRO A 74 6.70 -14.31 3.20
N ASP A 75 6.09 -15.10 2.29
CA ASP A 75 6.40 -16.54 2.13
C ASP A 75 7.72 -16.73 1.38
N LEU A 76 8.81 -16.61 2.14
CA LEU A 76 10.17 -16.75 1.60
C LEU A 76 10.45 -18.15 1.09
N GLU A 77 9.90 -19.16 1.76
CA GLU A 77 10.17 -20.56 1.42
C GLU A 77 9.64 -20.91 0.03
N SER A 78 8.39 -20.56 -0.25
CA SER A 78 7.79 -20.77 -1.57
C SER A 78 8.49 -19.94 -2.65
N ALA A 79 8.83 -18.70 -2.37
CA ALA A 79 9.56 -17.86 -3.31
C ALA A 79 10.94 -18.45 -3.69
N HIS A 80 11.72 -18.86 -2.71
CA HIS A 80 13.06 -19.44 -2.92
C HIS A 80 13.00 -20.75 -3.70
N ARG A 81 11.99 -21.62 -3.47
CA ARG A 81 11.82 -22.85 -4.27
C ARG A 81 11.65 -22.58 -5.77
N HIS A 82 11.14 -21.39 -6.13
CA HIS A 82 10.98 -20.97 -7.53
C HIS A 82 12.07 -20.01 -8.01
N GLY A 83 13.16 -19.83 -7.26
CA GLY A 83 14.28 -18.95 -7.62
C GLY A 83 13.91 -17.47 -7.62
N LEU A 84 12.96 -17.08 -6.79
CA LEU A 84 12.52 -15.71 -6.57
C LEU A 84 13.12 -15.18 -5.25
N SER A 85 13.52 -13.93 -5.23
CA SER A 85 14.00 -13.25 -4.03
C SER A 85 12.96 -12.21 -3.58
N TYR A 86 12.76 -12.10 -2.27
CA TYR A 86 11.91 -11.04 -1.70
C TYR A 86 12.72 -9.83 -1.26
N VAL A 87 12.07 -8.68 -1.34
CA VAL A 87 12.43 -7.47 -0.61
C VAL A 87 11.20 -7.03 0.18
N HIS A 88 11.31 -6.93 1.50
CA HIS A 88 10.20 -6.56 2.38
C HIS A 88 10.37 -5.11 2.82
N LEU A 89 9.45 -4.24 2.38
CA LEU A 89 9.38 -2.80 2.63
C LEU A 89 8.00 -2.43 3.17
N PRO A 90 7.62 -2.88 4.37
CA PRO A 90 6.29 -2.64 4.90
C PRO A 90 5.99 -1.14 4.97
N MET A 91 4.78 -0.75 4.59
CA MET A 91 4.32 0.63 4.59
C MET A 91 2.89 0.72 5.10
N SER A 92 2.57 1.86 5.71
CA SER A 92 1.23 2.14 6.22
C SER A 92 0.31 2.72 5.12
N TYR A 93 -0.95 2.98 5.48
CA TYR A 93 -1.93 3.59 4.58
C TYR A 93 -1.92 5.13 4.63
N ASP A 94 -1.21 5.74 5.58
CA ASP A 94 -1.14 7.20 5.74
C ASP A 94 -0.04 7.86 4.90
N GLY A 95 0.79 7.04 4.22
CA GLY A 95 1.80 7.50 3.28
C GLY A 95 2.97 6.54 3.12
N VAL A 96 3.93 6.96 2.31
CA VAL A 96 5.17 6.21 2.05
C VAL A 96 6.32 6.88 2.78
N ASP A 97 6.90 6.14 3.72
CA ASP A 97 8.06 6.60 4.46
C ASP A 97 9.26 6.88 3.52
N PRO A 98 10.08 7.91 3.77
CA PRO A 98 11.27 8.17 2.96
C PRO A 98 12.21 6.96 2.84
N SER A 99 12.35 6.16 3.89
CA SER A 99 13.16 4.92 3.87
C SER A 99 12.60 3.86 2.93
N VAL A 100 11.26 3.73 2.85
CA VAL A 100 10.58 2.83 1.92
C VAL A 100 10.76 3.33 0.48
N ALA A 101 10.57 4.63 0.23
CA ALA A 101 10.78 5.22 -1.09
C ALA A 101 12.23 5.03 -1.58
N LEU A 102 13.22 5.20 -0.71
CA LEU A 102 14.63 4.91 -1.01
C LEU A 102 14.87 3.42 -1.24
N GLY A 103 14.19 2.54 -0.50
CA GLY A 103 14.24 1.10 -0.72
C GLY A 103 13.71 0.71 -2.11
N LEU A 104 12.57 1.27 -2.51
CA LEU A 104 12.00 1.07 -3.85
C LEU A 104 12.94 1.59 -4.94
N PHE A 105 13.50 2.79 -4.78
CA PHE A 105 14.51 3.32 -5.69
C PHE A 105 15.69 2.35 -5.82
N ARG A 106 16.23 1.87 -4.69
CA ARG A 106 17.36 0.93 -4.69
C ARG A 106 17.03 -0.39 -5.40
N VAL A 107 15.86 -0.97 -5.14
CA VAL A 107 15.40 -2.19 -5.85
C VAL A 107 15.42 -1.97 -7.35
N MET A 108 14.84 -0.87 -7.83
CA MET A 108 14.75 -0.57 -9.26
C MET A 108 16.11 -0.30 -9.91
N GLN A 109 17.09 0.21 -9.16
CA GLN A 109 18.45 0.41 -9.66
C GLN A 109 19.25 -0.90 -9.74
N GLN A 110 18.94 -1.89 -8.89
CA GLN A 110 19.67 -3.15 -8.78
C GLN A 110 19.03 -4.31 -9.60
N SER A 111 17.77 -4.15 -10.03
CA SER A 111 17.05 -5.20 -10.74
C SER A 111 17.26 -5.10 -12.25
N ASP A 112 17.82 -6.18 -12.81
CA ASP A 112 17.97 -6.39 -14.27
C ASP A 112 16.84 -7.25 -14.85
N SER A 113 15.97 -7.79 -14.01
CA SER A 113 14.81 -8.60 -14.36
C SER A 113 13.50 -7.87 -13.97
N PRO A 114 12.35 -8.32 -14.50
CA PRO A 114 11.06 -7.79 -14.05
C PRO A 114 10.87 -7.88 -12.55
N VAL A 115 10.22 -6.86 -11.96
CA VAL A 115 9.91 -6.72 -10.54
C VAL A 115 8.40 -6.80 -10.32
N PHE A 116 7.97 -7.64 -9.39
CA PHE A 116 6.59 -7.72 -8.95
C PHE A 116 6.44 -7.07 -7.57
N ILE A 117 5.58 -6.06 -7.45
CA ILE A 117 5.33 -5.36 -6.18
C ILE A 117 3.93 -5.68 -5.70
N HIS A 118 3.80 -6.14 -4.45
CA HIS A 118 2.49 -6.46 -3.90
C HIS A 118 2.26 -5.92 -2.49
N CYS A 119 0.99 -5.71 -2.17
CA CYS A 119 0.47 -5.66 -0.81
C CYS A 119 -0.53 -6.81 -0.64
N HIS A 120 -1.38 -6.78 0.38
CA HIS A 120 -2.35 -7.86 0.61
C HIS A 120 -3.28 -8.09 -0.59
N GLN A 121 -4.11 -7.11 -0.93
CA GLN A 121 -5.12 -7.23 -1.99
C GLN A 121 -4.70 -6.66 -3.35
N GLY A 122 -3.62 -5.88 -3.42
CA GLY A 122 -3.14 -5.28 -4.67
C GLY A 122 -3.83 -3.97 -5.10
N HIS A 123 -4.66 -3.36 -4.24
CA HIS A 123 -5.44 -2.17 -4.62
C HIS A 123 -4.82 -0.83 -4.18
N HIS A 124 -4.08 -0.79 -3.07
CA HIS A 124 -3.69 0.49 -2.45
C HIS A 124 -2.19 0.63 -2.29
N ARG A 125 -1.57 0.02 -1.28
CA ARG A 125 -0.14 0.14 -0.97
C ARG A 125 0.75 -0.38 -2.10
N GLY A 126 0.42 -1.54 -2.68
CA GLY A 126 1.15 -2.12 -3.80
C GLY A 126 1.22 -1.19 -5.02
N PRO A 127 0.07 -0.72 -5.56
CA PRO A 127 0.04 0.27 -6.64
C PRO A 127 0.77 1.57 -6.32
N THR A 128 0.68 2.08 -5.09
CA THR A 128 1.41 3.28 -4.66
C THR A 128 2.92 3.07 -4.71
N ALA A 129 3.39 1.93 -4.18
CA ALA A 129 4.81 1.58 -4.23
C ALA A 129 5.30 1.37 -5.67
N ALA A 130 4.49 0.72 -6.51
CA ALA A 130 4.81 0.54 -7.92
C ALA A 130 4.85 1.87 -8.70
N ALA A 131 3.96 2.82 -8.37
CA ALA A 131 3.98 4.17 -8.92
C ALA A 131 5.31 4.88 -8.61
N ILE A 132 5.74 4.85 -7.33
CA ILE A 132 7.03 5.43 -6.92
C ILE A 132 8.21 4.69 -7.60
N ALA A 133 8.19 3.36 -7.62
CA ALA A 133 9.23 2.55 -8.26
C ALA A 133 9.34 2.83 -9.76
N SER A 134 8.21 3.00 -10.45
CA SER A 134 8.13 3.35 -11.86
C SER A 134 8.76 4.72 -12.15
N MET A 135 8.38 5.73 -11.38
CA MET A 135 9.00 7.07 -11.48
C MET A 135 10.50 7.03 -11.14
N ALA A 136 10.89 6.25 -10.14
CA ALA A 136 12.29 6.07 -9.72
C ALA A 136 13.17 5.49 -10.83
N LYS A 137 12.63 4.61 -11.67
CA LYS A 137 13.31 4.01 -12.83
C LYS A 137 13.15 4.85 -14.10
N GLY A 138 12.29 5.88 -14.10
CA GLY A 138 11.99 6.69 -15.29
C GLY A 138 11.09 5.97 -16.30
N LEU A 139 10.28 5.00 -15.86
CA LEU A 139 9.37 4.23 -16.72
C LEU A 139 8.08 4.99 -17.03
N CYS A 140 7.67 5.92 -16.18
CA CYS A 140 6.48 6.73 -16.38
C CYS A 140 6.63 8.13 -15.77
N SER A 141 5.79 9.04 -16.22
CA SER A 141 5.58 10.34 -15.59
C SER A 141 4.77 10.22 -14.29
N GLN A 142 4.73 11.28 -13.50
CA GLN A 142 3.89 11.33 -12.30
C GLN A 142 2.40 11.21 -12.64
N GLU A 143 1.95 11.81 -13.73
CA GLU A 143 0.57 11.75 -14.19
C GLU A 143 0.17 10.32 -14.56
N GLU A 144 1.01 9.61 -15.32
CA GLU A 144 0.81 8.20 -15.66
C GLU A 144 0.81 7.32 -14.41
N ALA A 145 1.71 7.56 -13.45
CA ALA A 145 1.76 6.84 -12.18
C ALA A 145 0.45 6.98 -11.40
N LEU A 146 -0.10 8.20 -11.30
CA LEU A 146 -1.39 8.46 -10.64
C LEU A 146 -2.55 7.78 -11.37
N SER A 147 -2.60 7.84 -12.71
CA SER A 147 -3.62 7.15 -13.51
C SER A 147 -3.60 5.64 -13.31
N ARG A 148 -2.41 5.05 -13.14
CA ARG A 148 -2.28 3.60 -12.86
C ARG A 148 -2.75 3.23 -11.45
N MET A 149 -2.58 4.12 -10.46
CA MET A 149 -3.18 3.93 -9.13
C MET A 149 -4.72 3.96 -9.20
N GLU A 150 -5.30 4.87 -10.00
CA GLU A 150 -6.76 4.90 -10.24
C GLU A 150 -7.23 3.60 -10.89
N LEU A 151 -6.52 3.13 -11.92
CA LEU A 151 -6.82 1.87 -12.60
C LEU A 151 -6.76 0.67 -11.64
N ALA A 152 -5.81 0.66 -10.71
CA ALA A 152 -5.69 -0.36 -9.67
C ALA A 152 -6.83 -0.32 -8.64
N GLY A 153 -7.63 0.75 -8.64
CA GLY A 153 -8.70 0.96 -7.68
C GLY A 153 -8.24 1.52 -6.35
N THR A 154 -7.11 2.26 -6.34
CA THR A 154 -6.64 2.94 -5.12
C THR A 154 -7.67 3.96 -4.67
N SER A 155 -8.25 3.75 -3.49
CA SER A 155 -9.31 4.63 -2.99
C SER A 155 -8.77 6.05 -2.71
N PRO A 156 -9.52 7.10 -3.11
CA PRO A 156 -9.17 8.49 -2.80
C PRO A 156 -9.15 8.77 -1.29
N ALA A 157 -9.80 7.93 -0.47
CA ALA A 157 -9.80 8.07 0.99
C ALA A 157 -8.40 7.86 1.62
N TYR A 158 -7.47 7.21 0.93
CA TYR A 158 -6.07 7.08 1.37
C TYR A 158 -5.23 8.26 0.89
N SER A 159 -5.57 9.47 1.32
CA SER A 159 -4.96 10.72 0.84
C SER A 159 -3.45 10.75 1.00
N GLY A 160 -2.90 10.09 2.03
CA GLY A 160 -1.48 9.95 2.27
C GLY A 160 -0.75 9.21 1.15
N LEU A 161 -1.33 8.12 0.63
CA LEU A 161 -0.76 7.38 -0.49
C LEU A 161 -0.70 8.25 -1.76
N TRP A 162 -1.78 8.95 -2.07
CA TRP A 162 -1.85 9.87 -3.20
C TRP A 162 -0.88 11.03 -3.07
N ARG A 163 -0.77 11.60 -1.86
CA ARG A 163 0.18 12.68 -1.55
C ARG A 163 1.61 12.24 -1.76
N SER A 164 1.98 11.03 -1.32
CA SER A 164 3.33 10.49 -1.48
C SER A 164 3.75 10.40 -2.94
N VAL A 165 2.87 9.96 -3.84
CA VAL A 165 3.18 9.91 -5.28
C VAL A 165 3.26 11.31 -5.89
N ARG A 166 2.36 12.24 -5.51
CA ARG A 166 2.39 13.63 -5.99
C ARG A 166 3.62 14.41 -5.53
N SER A 167 4.16 14.08 -4.38
CA SER A 167 5.33 14.78 -3.82
C SER A 167 6.65 14.03 -4.04
N TYR A 168 6.62 12.86 -4.68
CA TYR A 168 7.82 12.06 -4.89
C TYR A 168 8.85 12.79 -5.73
N GLN A 169 10.09 12.77 -5.25
CA GLN A 169 11.27 13.29 -5.95
C GLN A 169 12.36 12.23 -5.93
N LEU A 170 13.16 12.18 -6.99
CA LEU A 170 14.32 11.31 -7.01
C LEU A 170 15.28 11.68 -5.88
N PRO A 171 15.90 10.69 -5.21
CA PRO A 171 16.88 10.97 -4.18
C PRO A 171 18.10 11.68 -4.76
N GLU A 172 18.75 12.50 -3.93
CA GLU A 172 20.04 13.09 -4.28
C GLU A 172 21.10 12.01 -4.48
N LYS A 173 22.08 12.29 -5.32
CA LYS A 173 23.09 11.31 -5.77
C LYS A 173 23.88 10.67 -4.62
N GLU A 174 24.04 11.37 -3.51
CA GLU A 174 24.81 10.91 -2.33
C GLU A 174 23.93 10.41 -1.18
N THR A 175 22.61 10.29 -1.39
CA THR A 175 21.70 9.82 -0.37
C THR A 175 22.03 8.38 0.06
N PRO A 176 22.29 8.13 1.35
CA PRO A 176 22.57 6.77 1.83
C PRO A 176 21.39 5.83 1.55
N MET A 177 21.66 4.69 0.91
CA MET A 177 20.63 3.73 0.56
C MET A 177 20.39 2.74 1.72
N PRO A 178 19.13 2.42 2.03
CA PRO A 178 18.78 1.45 3.07
C PRO A 178 19.26 0.05 2.69
N ILE A 179 19.56 -0.78 3.68
CA ILE A 179 19.82 -2.22 3.46
C ILE A 179 18.49 -2.90 3.14
N LEU A 180 18.44 -3.56 1.99
CA LEU A 180 17.27 -4.37 1.60
C LEU A 180 17.29 -5.69 2.37
N ARG A 181 16.15 -6.12 2.87
CA ARG A 181 15.97 -7.38 3.60
C ARG A 181 14.83 -8.18 3.00
N GLU A 182 14.94 -9.50 2.99
CA GLU A 182 13.88 -10.38 2.47
C GLU A 182 12.65 -10.41 3.41
N ALA A 183 12.88 -10.27 4.71
CA ALA A 183 11.85 -10.03 5.71
C ALA A 183 12.37 -9.05 6.77
N VAL A 184 11.51 -8.14 7.17
CA VAL A 184 11.73 -7.25 8.31
C VAL A 184 11.01 -7.88 9.49
N ALA A 185 11.70 -8.00 10.62
CA ALA A 185 11.05 -8.36 11.86
C ALA A 185 10.20 -7.16 12.32
N GLY A 186 8.92 -7.29 12.29
CA GLY A 186 7.94 -6.33 12.80
C GLY A 186 6.89 -7.08 13.60
N ASN A 187 6.32 -6.45 14.60
CA ASN A 187 5.08 -6.91 15.22
C ASN A 187 3.96 -6.05 14.64
N LEU A 188 3.29 -6.56 13.62
CA LEU A 188 2.19 -5.87 12.93
C LEU A 188 1.12 -5.36 13.90
N LEU A 189 0.82 -6.16 14.91
CA LEU A 189 -0.14 -5.76 15.94
C LEU A 189 0.33 -4.50 16.67
N ILE A 190 1.58 -4.47 17.14
CA ILE A 190 2.13 -3.31 17.85
C ILE A 190 2.15 -2.08 16.94
N GLU A 191 2.60 -2.22 15.70
CA GLU A 191 2.65 -1.11 14.73
C GLU A 191 1.24 -0.58 14.40
N ALA A 192 0.27 -1.50 14.20
CA ALA A 192 -1.12 -1.15 14.02
C ALA A 192 -1.68 -0.42 15.26
N MET A 193 -1.44 -0.93 16.46
CA MET A 193 -1.92 -0.31 17.70
C MET A 193 -1.32 1.08 17.93
N VAL A 194 -0.03 1.29 17.69
CA VAL A 194 0.61 2.61 17.76
C VAL A 194 0.02 3.58 16.74
N THR A 195 -0.30 3.12 15.55
CA THR A 195 -0.95 3.95 14.52
C THR A 195 -2.38 4.30 14.93
N LEU A 196 -3.14 3.31 15.41
CA LEU A 196 -4.50 3.50 15.91
C LEU A 196 -4.54 4.50 17.08
N ASP A 197 -3.60 4.41 18.01
CA ASP A 197 -3.52 5.30 19.17
C ASP A 197 -3.37 6.76 18.74
N ARG A 198 -2.40 7.07 17.86
CA ARG A 198 -2.22 8.43 17.30
C ARG A 198 -3.44 8.95 16.55
N VAL A 199 -4.10 8.08 15.79
CA VAL A 199 -5.31 8.45 15.04
C VAL A 199 -6.46 8.74 16.01
N CYS A 200 -6.62 7.90 17.04
CA CYS A 200 -7.63 8.07 18.06
C CYS A 200 -7.41 9.34 18.91
N GLU A 201 -6.18 9.67 19.31
CA GLU A 201 -5.87 10.91 20.01
C GLU A 201 -6.38 12.13 19.23
N TRP A 202 -6.11 12.18 17.93
CA TRP A 202 -6.60 13.27 17.09
C TRP A 202 -8.12 13.31 16.98
N LEU A 203 -8.80 12.16 16.90
CA LEU A 203 -10.26 12.06 16.87
C LEU A 203 -10.88 12.40 18.21
N ASP A 204 -10.26 12.05 19.34
CA ASP A 204 -10.73 12.34 20.70
C ASP A 204 -10.88 13.85 20.93
N GLU A 205 -9.96 14.67 20.42
CA GLU A 205 -10.08 16.12 20.46
C GLU A 205 -11.34 16.61 19.73
N ARG A 206 -11.71 16.01 18.60
CA ARG A 206 -12.92 16.39 17.81
C ARG A 206 -14.18 15.80 18.40
N ALA A 207 -14.09 14.63 19.01
CA ALA A 207 -15.20 13.98 19.71
C ALA A 207 -15.55 14.69 21.04
N SER A 208 -14.70 15.59 21.53
CA SER A 208 -14.98 16.41 22.73
C SER A 208 -16.03 17.49 22.49
N PHE A 209 -16.29 17.87 21.22
CA PHE A 209 -17.33 18.82 20.87
C PHE A 209 -18.71 18.14 20.92
N SER A 210 -19.72 18.88 21.44
CA SER A 210 -21.09 18.34 21.51
C SER A 210 -21.66 18.07 20.13
N ASP A 211 -22.60 17.13 20.09
CA ASP A 211 -23.48 16.86 18.94
C ASP A 211 -22.72 16.51 17.61
N GLY A 212 -21.47 16.06 17.73
CA GLY A 212 -20.65 15.72 16.57
C GLY A 212 -20.15 16.91 15.75
N ALA A 213 -20.24 18.13 16.27
CA ALA A 213 -19.80 19.36 15.59
C ALA A 213 -18.31 19.31 15.21
N GLY A 214 -17.47 18.67 16.02
CA GLY A 214 -16.05 18.49 15.71
C GLY A 214 -15.82 17.60 14.50
N PHE A 215 -16.63 16.55 14.31
CA PHE A 215 -16.58 15.68 13.13
C PHE A 215 -17.10 16.42 11.90
N GLN A 216 -18.19 17.16 12.04
CA GLN A 216 -18.74 17.97 10.96
C GLN A 216 -17.74 19.01 10.45
N SER A 217 -17.08 19.72 11.35
CA SER A 217 -16.13 20.78 11.00
C SER A 217 -14.87 20.25 10.30
N HIS A 218 -14.56 18.97 10.48
CA HIS A 218 -13.36 18.31 9.95
C HIS A 218 -13.71 17.05 9.16
N GLU A 219 -14.83 17.04 8.44
CA GLU A 219 -15.42 15.86 7.78
C GLU A 219 -14.39 15.03 7.01
N ALA A 220 -13.70 15.64 6.06
CA ALA A 220 -12.74 14.91 5.20
C ALA A 220 -11.60 14.29 6.03
N ALA A 221 -11.06 15.03 6.99
CA ALA A 221 -9.97 14.56 7.82
C ALA A 221 -10.42 13.48 8.83
N CYS A 222 -11.66 13.53 9.32
CA CYS A 222 -12.23 12.48 10.15
C CYS A 222 -12.47 11.20 9.33
N MET A 223 -13.05 11.33 8.14
CA MET A 223 -13.26 10.18 7.26
C MET A 223 -11.95 9.47 6.90
N GLU A 224 -10.90 10.20 6.55
CA GLU A 224 -9.57 9.64 6.32
C GLU A 224 -9.10 8.82 7.52
N ARG A 225 -9.23 9.34 8.73
CA ARG A 225 -8.80 8.69 9.96
C ARG A 225 -9.61 7.46 10.31
N PHE A 226 -10.92 7.49 10.13
CA PHE A 226 -11.74 6.28 10.33
C PHE A 226 -11.39 5.17 9.32
N VAL A 227 -11.05 5.53 8.07
CA VAL A 227 -10.52 4.56 7.11
C VAL A 227 -9.20 3.95 7.60
N LEU A 228 -8.28 4.77 8.15
CA LEU A 228 -7.03 4.27 8.73
C LEU A 228 -7.27 3.35 9.94
N ILE A 229 -8.25 3.66 10.79
CA ILE A 229 -8.63 2.78 11.91
C ILE A 229 -9.14 1.43 11.39
N ARG A 230 -10.00 1.43 10.37
CA ARG A 230 -10.49 0.19 9.76
C ARG A 230 -9.34 -0.67 9.24
N GLU A 231 -8.42 -0.08 8.49
CA GLU A 231 -7.26 -0.80 7.96
C GLU A 231 -6.35 -1.32 9.09
N GLY A 232 -6.13 -0.53 10.14
CA GLY A 232 -5.37 -0.98 11.31
C GLY A 232 -5.99 -2.22 11.97
N PHE A 233 -7.31 -2.28 12.10
CA PHE A 233 -7.99 -3.49 12.60
C PHE A 233 -7.89 -4.67 11.64
N MET A 234 -7.95 -4.43 10.32
CA MET A 234 -7.76 -5.49 9.33
C MET A 234 -6.33 -6.06 9.37
N GLU A 235 -5.32 -5.22 9.53
CA GLU A 235 -3.93 -5.65 9.66
C GLU A 235 -3.73 -6.45 10.95
N ALA A 236 -4.20 -5.91 12.09
CA ALA A 236 -4.06 -6.55 13.39
C ALA A 236 -4.76 -7.93 13.47
N ALA A 237 -5.90 -8.08 12.81
CA ALA A 237 -6.63 -9.35 12.76
C ALA A 237 -5.85 -10.49 12.06
N ARG A 238 -4.86 -10.15 11.21
CA ARG A 238 -4.06 -11.12 10.44
C ARG A 238 -2.85 -11.67 11.20
N GLU A 239 -2.63 -11.26 12.45
CA GLU A 239 -1.55 -11.77 13.30
C GLU A 239 -2.04 -12.91 14.20
N PRO A 240 -2.08 -14.16 13.72
CA PRO A 240 -2.65 -15.29 14.48
C PRO A 240 -1.79 -15.73 15.66
N ASP A 241 -0.49 -15.40 15.64
CA ASP A 241 0.48 -15.94 16.61
C ASP A 241 0.53 -15.15 17.94
N VAL A 242 -0.32 -14.12 18.08
CA VAL A 242 -0.32 -13.23 19.26
C VAL A 242 -1.16 -13.77 20.41
N VAL A 243 -2.13 -14.63 20.14
CA VAL A 243 -3.07 -15.17 21.13
C VAL A 243 -3.05 -16.69 21.15
N LEU A 244 -3.43 -17.25 22.31
CA LEU A 244 -3.59 -18.69 22.43
C LEU A 244 -4.68 -19.21 21.46
N PRO A 245 -4.51 -20.39 20.84
CA PRO A 245 -5.48 -20.96 19.90
C PRO A 245 -6.92 -21.04 20.45
N SER A 246 -7.09 -21.23 21.76
CA SER A 246 -8.38 -21.25 22.44
C SER A 246 -9.10 -19.90 22.45
N SER A 247 -8.40 -18.80 22.24
CA SER A 247 -8.92 -17.43 22.22
C SER A 247 -9.01 -16.83 20.82
N GLN A 248 -8.56 -17.57 19.81
CA GLN A 248 -8.46 -17.08 18.42
C GLN A 248 -9.80 -16.60 17.86
N ALA A 249 -10.87 -17.36 18.05
CA ALA A 249 -12.20 -17.00 17.56
C ALA A 249 -12.75 -15.72 18.19
N ASP A 250 -12.56 -15.52 19.51
CA ASP A 250 -12.97 -14.28 20.19
C ASP A 250 -12.10 -13.09 19.76
N TRP A 251 -10.81 -13.32 19.50
CA TRP A 251 -9.90 -12.31 18.96
C TRP A 251 -10.36 -11.83 17.58
N GLU A 252 -10.56 -12.74 16.64
CA GLU A 252 -11.03 -12.42 15.28
C GLU A 252 -12.39 -11.73 15.30
N GLU A 253 -13.34 -12.22 16.12
CA GLU A 253 -14.67 -11.62 16.24
C GLU A 253 -14.61 -10.17 16.77
N ARG A 254 -13.67 -9.84 17.67
CA ARG A 254 -13.52 -8.48 18.17
C ARG A 254 -13.04 -7.53 17.09
N PHE A 255 -12.09 -7.94 16.26
CA PHE A 255 -11.62 -7.14 15.15
C PHE A 255 -12.67 -6.96 14.06
N HIS A 256 -13.43 -7.99 13.74
CA HIS A 256 -14.54 -7.89 12.78
C HIS A 256 -15.59 -6.90 13.30
N ARG A 257 -16.00 -7.01 14.56
CA ARG A 257 -16.97 -6.06 15.16
C ARG A 257 -16.44 -4.62 15.17
N ALA A 258 -15.16 -4.44 15.42
CA ALA A 258 -14.56 -3.10 15.38
C ALA A 258 -14.54 -2.54 13.94
N GLN A 259 -14.27 -3.38 12.93
CA GLN A 259 -14.33 -2.99 11.51
C GLN A 259 -15.76 -2.58 11.11
N ASP A 260 -16.76 -3.39 11.49
CA ASP A 260 -18.18 -3.09 11.21
C ASP A 260 -18.61 -1.79 11.89
N ALA A 261 -18.21 -1.55 13.14
CA ALA A 261 -18.49 -0.31 13.85
C ALA A 261 -17.87 0.91 13.15
N VAL A 262 -16.66 0.79 12.62
CA VAL A 262 -16.04 1.88 11.84
C VAL A 262 -16.79 2.13 10.54
N GLU A 263 -17.25 1.10 9.84
CA GLU A 263 -18.02 1.28 8.60
C GLU A 263 -19.38 1.96 8.88
N GLU A 264 -20.04 1.62 9.99
CA GLU A 264 -21.26 2.30 10.42
C GLU A 264 -21.01 3.79 10.75
N ILE A 265 -19.88 4.12 11.38
CA ILE A 265 -19.45 5.50 11.63
C ILE A 265 -19.25 6.24 10.30
N LEU A 266 -18.49 5.65 9.38
CA LEU A 266 -18.24 6.23 8.06
C LEU A 266 -19.54 6.44 7.27
N GLN A 267 -20.48 5.49 7.34
CA GLN A 267 -21.78 5.63 6.70
C GLN A 267 -22.60 6.75 7.33
N SER A 268 -22.59 6.85 8.66
CA SER A 268 -23.28 7.93 9.40
C SER A 268 -22.73 9.32 9.02
N MET A 269 -21.41 9.41 8.81
CA MET A 269 -20.77 10.65 8.35
C MET A 269 -21.18 11.01 6.91
N ARG A 270 -21.19 10.03 5.98
CA ARG A 270 -21.69 10.22 4.60
C ARG A 270 -23.15 10.70 4.58
N ASP A 271 -23.96 10.18 5.49
CA ASP A 271 -25.37 10.57 5.67
C ASP A 271 -25.53 11.89 6.46
N ARG A 272 -24.42 12.52 6.90
CA ARG A 272 -24.40 13.74 7.75
C ARG A 272 -25.11 13.59 9.08
N LYS A 273 -25.14 12.38 9.64
CA LYS A 273 -25.69 12.06 10.95
C LYS A 273 -24.59 12.15 12.03
N TRP A 274 -24.14 13.35 12.33
CA TRP A 274 -22.95 13.61 13.13
C TRP A 274 -23.03 13.09 14.56
N GLU A 275 -24.20 13.24 15.21
CA GLU A 275 -24.45 12.70 16.56
C GLU A 275 -24.35 11.16 16.58
N VAL A 276 -24.86 10.49 15.53
CA VAL A 276 -24.79 9.04 15.40
C VAL A 276 -23.34 8.61 15.20
N ALA A 277 -22.58 9.31 14.35
CA ALA A 277 -21.16 9.04 14.13
C ALA A 277 -20.36 9.20 15.44
N LEU A 278 -20.62 10.28 16.22
CA LEU A 278 -19.99 10.49 17.52
C LEU A 278 -20.34 9.38 18.52
N SER A 279 -21.61 8.97 18.57
CA SER A 279 -22.04 7.87 19.44
C SER A 279 -21.37 6.55 19.07
N GLY A 280 -21.27 6.26 17.76
CA GLY A 280 -20.55 5.09 17.23
C GLY A 280 -19.07 5.10 17.62
N TYR A 281 -18.40 6.25 17.51
CA TYR A 281 -16.99 6.38 17.91
C TYR A 281 -16.80 6.13 19.42
N LYS A 282 -17.66 6.66 20.29
CA LYS A 282 -17.62 6.40 21.73
C LYS A 282 -17.80 4.92 22.03
N GLU A 283 -18.68 4.24 21.32
CA GLU A 283 -18.88 2.80 21.46
C GLU A 283 -17.66 2.00 20.99
N LEU A 284 -17.05 2.38 19.88
CA LEU A 284 -15.80 1.79 19.38
C LEU A 284 -14.68 1.90 20.43
N LYS A 285 -14.50 3.07 21.05
CA LYS A 285 -13.50 3.26 22.13
C LYS A 285 -13.77 2.33 23.33
N ARG A 286 -15.07 2.09 23.67
CA ARG A 286 -15.45 1.13 24.71
C ARG A 286 -15.05 -0.29 24.33
N GLN A 287 -15.24 -0.70 23.07
CA GLN A 287 -14.82 -2.01 22.58
C GLN A 287 -13.29 -2.18 22.65
N CYS A 288 -12.53 -1.14 22.26
CA CYS A 288 -11.08 -1.13 22.42
C CYS A 288 -10.66 -1.34 23.89
N SER A 289 -11.28 -0.63 24.82
CA SER A 289 -10.99 -0.77 26.25
C SER A 289 -11.27 -2.19 26.76
N GLN A 290 -12.36 -2.80 26.34
CA GLN A 290 -12.69 -4.18 26.71
C GLN A 290 -11.72 -5.21 26.13
N CYS A 291 -11.25 -4.98 24.89
CA CYS A 291 -10.25 -5.82 24.28
C CYS A 291 -8.91 -5.72 25.05
N HIS A 292 -8.47 -4.49 25.36
CA HIS A 292 -7.24 -4.27 26.11
C HIS A 292 -7.28 -4.90 27.52
N GLN A 293 -8.38 -4.79 28.24
CA GLN A 293 -8.54 -5.46 29.54
C GLN A 293 -8.36 -6.97 29.48
N LYS A 294 -8.71 -7.58 28.34
CA LYS A 294 -8.60 -9.03 28.17
C LYS A 294 -7.27 -9.51 27.63
N TYR A 295 -6.64 -8.72 26.75
CA TYR A 295 -5.50 -9.19 25.94
C TYR A 295 -4.21 -8.40 26.11
N ARG A 296 -4.25 -7.22 26.73
CA ARG A 296 -3.07 -6.40 26.92
C ARG A 296 -2.57 -6.39 28.35
N ASP A 297 -3.49 -6.45 29.30
CA ASP A 297 -3.22 -6.23 30.73
C ASP A 297 -3.06 -7.56 31.51
N GLU A 298 -3.14 -8.71 30.82
CA GLU A 298 -2.77 -10.03 31.32
C GLU A 298 -1.33 -10.40 30.90
#